data_e527a77733ac5b235544f2f55f580be5
#
_entry.id   e527a77733ac5b235544f2f55f580be5
#
_cell.length_a   1.000
_cell.length_b   1.000
_cell.length_c   1.000
_cell.angle_alpha   90.00
_cell.angle_beta   90.00
_cell.angle_gamma   90.00
#
_symmetry.space_group_name_H-M   'P 1'
#
loop_
_entity.id
_entity.type
_entity.pdbx_description
1 polymer ?
#
loop_
_entity_poly.entity_id
_entity_poly.type
_entity_poly.pdbx_seq_one_letter_code
_entity_poly.pdbx_strand_id
1 'polypeptide(L)'
;WFGKRLLRSFFYKKLPQHIHDDFLSEFGLSVTEVNKRVYTEPNPNVFLASFMKFIAKHRDADIVKSWLEDGFGAFLDSHVTCYENHQQVPVHFIGSVAYHFSDHLHLACEKRGIQMGNLIKKPIEGLAKYHVECILQ
;
A
#
# COMPACT_ATOMS: atom_id res chain seq x y z
N TRP A 1 3.07 4.18 4.89
CA TRP A 1 3.84 3.14 5.54
C TRP A 1 4.91 2.59 4.60
N PHE A 2 4.55 2.05 3.43
CA PHE A 2 5.47 1.43 2.47
C PHE A 2 6.56 2.38 1.96
N GLY A 3 6.21 3.62 1.58
CA GLY A 3 7.19 4.61 1.11
C GLY A 3 8.22 4.97 2.17
N LYS A 4 7.82 5.08 3.44
CA LYS A 4 8.77 5.29 4.55
C LYS A 4 9.71 4.09 4.71
N ARG A 5 9.21 2.87 4.58
CA ARG A 5 10.01 1.65 4.71
C ARG A 5 11.03 1.53 3.57
N LEU A 6 10.62 1.86 2.34
CA LEU A 6 11.53 1.91 1.19
C LEU A 6 12.67 2.91 1.39
N LEU A 7 12.34 4.18 1.70
CA LEU A 7 13.35 5.22 1.94
C LEU A 7 14.32 4.85 3.06
N ARG A 8 13.79 4.35 4.19
CA ARG A 8 14.62 3.86 5.30
C ARG A 8 15.56 2.74 4.85
N SER A 9 15.08 1.78 4.08
CA SER A 9 15.89 0.66 3.60
C SER A 9 16.94 1.11 2.59
N PHE A 10 16.62 2.09 1.74
CA PHE A 10 17.56 2.70 0.80
C PHE A 10 18.70 3.41 1.54
N PHE A 11 18.40 4.37 2.43
CA PHE A 11 19.45 5.14 3.12
C PHE A 11 20.28 4.31 4.10
N TYR A 12 19.71 3.26 4.67
CA TYR A 12 20.43 2.32 5.54
C TYR A 12 21.13 1.20 4.77
N LYS A 13 21.15 1.26 3.43
CA LYS A 13 21.79 0.27 2.54
C LYS A 13 21.33 -1.17 2.83
N LYS A 14 20.04 -1.33 3.09
CA LYS A 14 19.41 -2.64 3.36
C LYS A 14 18.72 -3.24 2.14
N LEU A 15 18.66 -2.50 1.02
CA LEU A 15 18.13 -3.01 -0.23
C LEU A 15 19.16 -3.94 -0.91
N PRO A 16 18.72 -5.00 -1.61
CA PRO A 16 19.55 -5.71 -2.57
C PRO A 16 20.19 -4.72 -3.57
N GLN A 17 21.43 -4.96 -3.97
CA GLN A 17 22.22 -4.00 -4.77
C GLN A 17 21.47 -3.55 -6.04
N HIS A 18 20.89 -4.47 -6.78
CA HIS A 18 20.15 -4.15 -8.00
C HIS A 18 18.92 -3.24 -7.77
N ILE A 19 18.22 -3.40 -6.63
CA ILE A 19 17.07 -2.54 -6.27
C ILE A 19 17.57 -1.18 -5.78
N HIS A 20 18.68 -1.16 -5.05
CA HIS A 20 19.31 0.08 -4.60
C HIS A 20 19.75 0.94 -5.79
N ASP A 21 20.43 0.35 -6.78
CA ASP A 21 20.92 1.05 -7.96
C ASP A 21 19.79 1.55 -8.86
N ASP A 22 18.73 0.74 -9.00
CA ASP A 22 17.52 1.11 -9.72
C ASP A 22 16.80 2.30 -9.03
N PHE A 23 16.69 2.28 -7.70
CA PHE A 23 16.12 3.39 -6.94
C PHE A 23 16.94 4.66 -7.07
N LEU A 24 18.27 4.56 -6.98
CA LEU A 24 19.18 5.68 -7.14
C LEU A 24 19.07 6.29 -8.54
N SER A 25 18.99 5.44 -9.57
CA SER A 25 18.83 5.86 -10.96
C SER A 25 17.49 6.55 -11.23
N GLU A 26 16.40 6.04 -10.64
CA GLU A 26 15.04 6.54 -10.89
C GLU A 26 14.75 7.83 -10.11
N PHE A 27 15.23 7.94 -8.88
CA PHE A 27 14.86 9.04 -7.98
C PHE A 27 16.01 9.97 -7.60
N GLY A 28 17.23 9.48 -7.45
CA GLY A 28 18.42 10.27 -7.12
C GLY A 28 18.31 11.16 -5.85
N LEU A 29 17.46 10.74 -4.88
CA LEU A 29 17.09 11.56 -3.72
C LEU A 29 18.20 11.56 -2.67
N SER A 30 18.53 12.77 -2.18
CA SER A 30 19.35 12.96 -0.99
C SER A 30 18.51 12.94 0.30
N VAL A 31 19.16 12.67 1.44
CA VAL A 31 18.51 12.76 2.77
C VAL A 31 17.87 14.12 3.01
N THR A 32 18.57 15.20 2.58
CA THR A 32 18.09 16.57 2.74
C THR A 32 16.80 16.82 1.97
N GLU A 33 16.71 16.35 0.73
CA GLU A 33 15.51 16.47 -0.11
C GLU A 33 14.33 15.68 0.48
N VAL A 34 14.59 14.46 0.94
CA VAL A 34 13.54 13.65 1.58
C VAL A 34 13.03 14.33 2.85
N ASN A 35 13.94 14.84 3.69
CA ASN A 35 13.54 15.55 4.90
C ASN A 35 12.71 16.79 4.58
N LYS A 36 13.10 17.58 3.58
CA LYS A 36 12.33 18.73 3.12
C LYS A 36 10.93 18.33 2.68
N ARG A 37 10.80 17.30 1.81
CA ARG A 37 9.51 16.82 1.30
C ARG A 37 8.61 16.19 2.36
N VAL A 38 9.19 15.57 3.37
CA VAL A 38 8.40 14.88 4.41
C VAL A 38 7.99 15.83 5.54
N TYR A 39 8.83 16.81 5.89
CA TYR A 39 8.62 17.63 7.08
C TYR A 39 8.31 19.11 6.80
N THR A 40 8.63 19.62 5.62
CA THR A 40 8.50 21.06 5.32
C THR A 40 7.50 21.32 4.19
N GLU A 41 7.43 20.46 3.18
CA GLU A 41 6.55 20.63 2.02
C GLU A 41 5.12 20.10 2.31
N PRO A 42 4.11 20.63 1.61
CA PRO A 42 2.75 20.12 1.72
C PRO A 42 2.61 18.71 1.15
N ASN A 43 1.62 17.97 1.63
CA ASN A 43 1.24 16.65 1.13
C ASN A 43 2.34 15.56 1.18
N PRO A 44 3.03 15.37 2.31
CA PRO A 44 4.07 14.35 2.42
C PRO A 44 3.56 12.93 2.12
N ASN A 45 2.27 12.69 2.37
CA ASN A 45 1.65 11.39 2.07
C ASN A 45 1.60 11.11 0.57
N VAL A 46 1.38 12.11 -0.28
CA VAL A 46 1.38 11.98 -1.74
C VAL A 46 2.80 11.64 -2.23
N PHE A 47 3.80 12.35 -1.70
CA PHE A 47 5.20 12.04 -1.98
C PHE A 47 5.56 10.61 -1.60
N LEU A 48 5.22 10.18 -0.40
CA LEU A 48 5.48 8.81 0.05
C LEU A 48 4.70 7.76 -0.74
N ALA A 49 3.49 8.08 -1.17
CA ALA A 49 2.67 7.18 -2.00
C ALA A 49 3.21 7.05 -3.44
N SER A 50 3.95 8.04 -3.96
CA SER A 50 4.52 7.97 -5.31
C SER A 50 5.50 6.79 -5.49
N PHE A 51 6.13 6.35 -4.41
CA PHE A 51 7.02 5.19 -4.44
C PHE A 51 6.33 3.84 -4.61
N MET A 52 5.00 3.79 -4.53
CA MET A 52 4.26 2.52 -4.69
C MET A 52 4.43 1.89 -6.07
N LYS A 53 4.66 2.70 -7.11
CA LYS A 53 4.96 2.18 -8.46
C LYS A 53 6.30 1.43 -8.48
N PHE A 54 7.31 1.99 -7.83
CA PHE A 54 8.61 1.36 -7.69
C PHE A 54 8.53 0.05 -6.88
N ILE A 55 7.80 0.07 -5.78
CA ILE A 55 7.55 -1.13 -4.96
C ILE A 55 6.83 -2.20 -5.80
N ALA A 56 5.86 -1.82 -6.61
CA ALA A 56 5.15 -2.75 -7.49
C ALA A 56 6.06 -3.35 -8.59
N LYS A 57 7.00 -2.57 -9.12
CA LYS A 57 8.02 -3.04 -10.07
C LYS A 57 8.90 -4.16 -9.49
N HIS A 58 9.18 -4.09 -8.20
CA HIS A 58 10.03 -5.04 -7.48
C HIS A 58 9.24 -6.00 -6.57
N ARG A 59 7.93 -6.19 -6.83
CA ARG A 59 7.02 -6.98 -5.97
C ARG A 59 7.48 -8.41 -5.70
N ASP A 60 8.25 -9.00 -6.60
CA ASP A 60 8.72 -10.39 -6.51
C ASP A 60 9.99 -10.53 -5.67
N ALA A 61 10.65 -9.44 -5.30
CA ALA A 61 11.81 -9.47 -4.43
C ALA A 61 11.41 -9.83 -2.99
N ASP A 62 12.17 -10.71 -2.33
CA ASP A 62 11.84 -11.21 -1.00
C ASP A 62 11.68 -10.11 0.04
N ILE A 63 12.50 -9.06 -0.05
CA ILE A 63 12.40 -7.90 0.83
C ILE A 63 11.06 -7.16 0.65
N VAL A 64 10.57 -7.04 -0.59
CA VAL A 64 9.28 -6.39 -0.89
C VAL A 64 8.12 -7.27 -0.45
N LYS A 65 8.19 -8.58 -0.70
CA LYS A 65 7.20 -9.55 -0.21
C LYS A 65 7.05 -9.48 1.31
N SER A 66 8.18 -9.45 2.03
CA SER A 66 8.17 -9.27 3.49
C SER A 66 7.49 -7.96 3.91
N TRP A 67 7.73 -6.85 3.20
CA TRP A 67 7.05 -5.60 3.52
C TRP A 67 5.56 -5.65 3.27
N LEU A 68 5.13 -6.29 2.17
CA LEU A 68 3.71 -6.43 1.86
C LEU A 68 3.01 -7.29 2.91
N GLU A 69 3.63 -8.39 3.31
CA GLU A 69 3.13 -9.25 4.40
C GLU A 69 3.01 -8.50 5.73
N ASP A 70 4.08 -7.82 6.15
CA ASP A 70 4.09 -7.04 7.39
C ASP A 70 3.08 -5.90 7.36
N GLY A 71 3.00 -5.17 6.23
CA GLY A 71 2.14 -4.00 6.09
C GLY A 71 0.65 -4.37 6.06
N PHE A 72 0.28 -5.38 5.29
CA PHE A 72 -1.10 -5.86 5.28
C PHE A 72 -1.45 -6.54 6.60
N GLY A 73 -0.50 -7.31 7.19
CA GLY A 73 -0.70 -7.90 8.49
C GLY A 73 -1.00 -6.84 9.56
N ALA A 74 -0.15 -5.84 9.70
CA ALA A 74 -0.35 -4.77 10.67
C ALA A 74 -1.64 -3.98 10.43
N PHE A 75 -2.02 -3.76 9.15
CA PHE A 75 -3.29 -3.12 8.82
C PHE A 75 -4.48 -3.97 9.27
N LEU A 76 -4.51 -5.25 8.95
CA LEU A 76 -5.60 -6.15 9.31
C LEU A 76 -5.71 -6.31 10.84
N ASP A 77 -4.58 -6.43 11.54
CA ASP A 77 -4.54 -6.56 13.00
C ASP A 77 -5.08 -5.29 13.70
N SER A 78 -4.84 -4.12 13.12
CA SER A 78 -5.29 -2.86 13.72
C SER A 78 -6.71 -2.46 13.36
N HIS A 79 -7.19 -2.83 12.17
CA HIS A 79 -8.44 -2.28 11.61
C HIS A 79 -9.53 -3.31 11.33
N VAL A 80 -9.20 -4.59 11.36
CA VAL A 80 -10.16 -5.67 11.04
C VAL A 80 -10.33 -6.62 12.23
N THR A 81 -9.24 -7.18 12.75
CA THR A 81 -9.34 -8.18 13.83
C THR A 81 -9.75 -7.59 15.17
N CYS A 82 -9.78 -6.26 15.30
CA CYS A 82 -10.35 -5.57 16.45
C CYS A 82 -11.87 -5.72 16.59
N TYR A 83 -12.56 -6.16 15.54
CA TYR A 83 -14.00 -6.45 15.58
C TYR A 83 -14.24 -7.93 15.90
N GLU A 84 -15.04 -8.22 16.90
CA GLU A 84 -15.30 -9.60 17.39
C GLU A 84 -15.87 -10.52 16.30
N ASN A 85 -16.66 -9.98 15.37
CA ASN A 85 -17.31 -10.74 14.30
C ASN A 85 -16.55 -10.73 12.97
N HIS A 86 -15.28 -10.32 12.94
CA HIS A 86 -14.48 -10.18 11.71
C HIS A 86 -14.37 -11.46 10.87
N GLN A 87 -14.52 -12.64 11.48
CA GLN A 87 -14.50 -13.93 10.78
C GLN A 87 -15.89 -14.36 10.25
N GLN A 88 -16.95 -13.69 10.67
CA GLN A 88 -18.34 -14.04 10.34
C GLN A 88 -18.91 -13.22 9.20
N VAL A 89 -18.25 -12.14 8.83
CA VAL A 89 -18.70 -11.21 7.79
C VAL A 89 -17.61 -10.96 6.77
N PRO A 90 -17.96 -10.77 5.47
CA PRO A 90 -16.96 -10.43 4.46
C PRO A 90 -16.42 -9.02 4.69
N VAL A 91 -15.11 -8.85 4.54
CA VAL A 91 -14.41 -7.57 4.62
C VAL A 91 -14.13 -7.05 3.22
N HIS A 92 -14.66 -5.87 2.91
CA HIS A 92 -14.47 -5.22 1.61
C HIS A 92 -13.34 -4.21 1.68
N PHE A 93 -12.51 -4.16 0.63
CA PHE A 93 -11.35 -3.27 0.57
C PHE A 93 -11.51 -2.25 -0.55
N ILE A 94 -11.11 -1.00 -0.28
CA ILE A 94 -11.14 0.10 -1.23
C ILE A 94 -9.75 0.73 -1.30
N GLY A 95 -9.24 0.88 -2.51
CA GLY A 95 -7.99 1.59 -2.76
C GLY A 95 -7.05 0.88 -3.72
N SER A 96 -6.18 1.68 -4.34
CA SER A 96 -5.26 1.21 -5.37
C SER A 96 -4.18 0.26 -4.81
N VAL A 97 -3.72 0.46 -3.59
CA VAL A 97 -2.71 -0.41 -2.97
C VAL A 97 -3.28 -1.80 -2.75
N ALA A 98 -4.46 -1.91 -2.13
CA ALA A 98 -5.14 -3.18 -1.94
C ALA A 98 -5.40 -3.88 -3.29
N TYR A 99 -5.82 -3.13 -4.30
CA TYR A 99 -6.10 -3.66 -5.63
C TYR A 99 -4.84 -4.20 -6.34
N HIS A 100 -3.73 -3.44 -6.34
CA HIS A 100 -2.51 -3.85 -7.06
C HIS A 100 -1.71 -4.95 -6.37
N PHE A 101 -1.94 -5.16 -5.08
CA PHE A 101 -1.31 -6.22 -4.28
C PHE A 101 -2.36 -7.16 -3.67
N SER A 102 -3.44 -7.40 -4.42
CA SER A 102 -4.58 -8.21 -3.97
C SER A 102 -4.21 -9.62 -3.56
N ASP A 103 -3.27 -10.25 -4.24
CA ASP A 103 -2.72 -11.56 -3.92
C ASP A 103 -2.05 -11.60 -2.53
N HIS A 104 -1.22 -10.59 -2.21
CA HIS A 104 -0.60 -10.48 -0.89
C HIS A 104 -1.62 -10.14 0.20
N LEU A 105 -2.60 -9.29 -0.11
CA LEU A 105 -3.70 -8.98 0.81
C LEU A 105 -4.54 -10.23 1.09
N HIS A 106 -4.85 -11.02 0.07
CA HIS A 106 -5.60 -12.27 0.21
C HIS A 106 -4.88 -13.26 1.14
N LEU A 107 -3.58 -13.49 0.91
CA LEU A 107 -2.77 -14.34 1.80
C LEU A 107 -2.75 -13.82 3.26
N ALA A 108 -2.70 -12.49 3.45
CA ALA A 108 -2.73 -11.90 4.78
C ALA A 108 -4.10 -12.07 5.46
N CYS A 109 -5.20 -12.03 4.70
CA CYS A 109 -6.55 -12.32 5.16
C CYS A 109 -6.72 -13.79 5.53
N GLU A 110 -6.27 -14.72 4.68
CA GLU A 110 -6.34 -16.16 4.94
C GLU A 110 -5.64 -16.55 6.24
N LYS A 111 -4.42 -16.02 6.48
CA LYS A 111 -3.67 -16.26 7.71
C LYS A 111 -4.41 -15.85 8.98
N ARG A 112 -5.45 -15.00 8.87
CA ARG A 112 -6.24 -14.45 9.99
C ARG A 112 -7.69 -14.95 10.03
N GLY A 113 -8.04 -15.85 9.11
CA GLY A 113 -9.41 -16.34 8.97
C GLY A 113 -10.40 -15.25 8.53
N ILE A 114 -9.92 -14.20 7.86
CA ILE A 114 -10.74 -13.10 7.36
C ILE A 114 -11.27 -13.47 5.98
N GLN A 115 -12.59 -13.43 5.82
CA GLN A 115 -13.25 -13.61 4.55
C GLN A 115 -13.14 -12.34 3.70
N MET A 116 -12.32 -12.38 2.65
CA MET A 116 -12.19 -11.25 1.73
C MET A 116 -13.41 -11.13 0.83
N GLY A 117 -14.04 -9.95 0.83
CA GLY A 117 -15.17 -9.59 -0.02
C GLY A 117 -14.75 -8.83 -1.27
N ASN A 118 -15.50 -7.79 -1.64
CA ASN A 118 -15.23 -6.99 -2.85
C ASN A 118 -13.95 -6.15 -2.69
N LEU A 119 -13.25 -6.01 -3.81
CA LEU A 119 -12.06 -5.18 -3.92
C LEU A 119 -12.28 -4.09 -4.97
N ILE A 120 -12.35 -2.83 -4.53
CA ILE A 120 -12.66 -1.68 -5.38
C ILE A 120 -11.41 -0.80 -5.52
N LYS A 121 -10.91 -0.67 -6.76
CA LYS A 121 -9.72 0.15 -7.04
C LYS A 121 -10.00 1.64 -6.86
N LYS A 122 -11.10 2.14 -7.44
CA LYS A 122 -11.47 3.55 -7.47
C LYS A 122 -12.95 3.70 -7.14
N PRO A 123 -13.30 4.13 -5.93
CA PRO A 123 -14.70 4.26 -5.53
C PRO A 123 -15.45 5.35 -6.31
N ILE A 124 -14.74 6.35 -6.84
CA ILE A 124 -15.35 7.46 -7.56
C ILE A 124 -16.15 7.02 -8.80
N GLU A 125 -15.70 5.96 -9.50
CA GLU A 125 -16.38 5.43 -10.68
C GLU A 125 -17.77 4.85 -10.31
N GLY A 126 -17.83 4.09 -9.22
CA GLY A 126 -19.08 3.55 -8.69
C GLY A 126 -20.02 4.62 -8.11
N LEU A 127 -19.45 5.61 -7.43
CA LEU A 127 -20.20 6.75 -6.90
C LEU A 127 -20.80 7.60 -8.02
N ALA A 128 -20.03 7.89 -9.08
CA ALA A 128 -20.53 8.63 -10.23
C ALA A 128 -21.69 7.90 -10.93
N LYS A 129 -21.53 6.57 -11.13
CA LYS A 129 -22.59 5.74 -11.71
C LYS A 129 -23.85 5.75 -10.84
N TYR A 130 -23.71 5.54 -9.53
CA TYR A 130 -24.83 5.59 -8.58
C TYR A 130 -25.54 6.95 -8.63
N HIS A 131 -24.78 8.06 -8.72
CA HIS A 131 -25.34 9.41 -8.75
C HIS A 131 -26.19 9.62 -10.01
N VAL A 132 -25.69 9.17 -11.16
CA VAL A 132 -26.44 9.27 -12.44
C VAL A 132 -27.68 8.36 -12.43
N GLU A 133 -27.56 7.13 -11.97
CA GLU A 133 -28.64 6.13 -12.05
C GLU A 133 -29.71 6.29 -10.96
N CYS A 134 -29.36 6.80 -9.79
CA CYS A 134 -30.26 6.79 -8.63
C CYS A 134 -30.66 8.18 -8.11
N ILE A 135 -29.96 9.24 -8.48
CA ILE A 135 -30.20 10.59 -7.94
C ILE A 135 -30.63 11.58 -9.03
N LEU A 136 -30.19 11.43 -10.28
CA LEU A 136 -30.53 12.32 -11.39
C LEU A 136 -31.71 11.81 -12.23
N GLN A 137 -32.36 10.74 -11.83
CA GLN A 137 -33.68 10.31 -12.32
C GLN A 137 -34.74 11.00 -11.48
#